data_5b7005e5c42c6c3ce13f9276c668f718
#
_entry.id   5b7005e5c42c6c3ce13f9276c668f718
#
_cell.length_a   1.000
_cell.length_b   1.000
_cell.length_c   1.000
_cell.angle_alpha   90.00
_cell.angle_beta   90.00
_cell.angle_gamma   90.00
#
_symmetry.space_group_name_H-M   'P 1'
#
loop_
_entity.id
_entity.type
_entity.pdbx_description
1 polymer ?
#
loop_
_entity_poly.entity_id
_entity_poly.type
_entity_poly.pdbx_seq_one_letter_code
_entity_poly.pdbx_strand_id
1 'polypeptide(L)'
;MNYSEHNYPSSSAFTDGFFRFLVFILLFISLLNKQKSLILISILLLVMFYGLKLWSTFSAKNIHYSFDAEKKKGFPGESVALQAVVSNNKILPIWLKLTIPIDKKLHPSLDSYSDSICEEGNLLWYDRSSWQWKLTAKNRGCFQIGPPFLETGDLLGFFQQRSYLSQSVEMIIYPKPIFLNFLSSPVKELFGKPGLKSPVKDPVYPVATQDYSYGDPAKYINWKASARHNRLQSKVFEPSSQRKTLFIIDVNSFQKKEDEDLFEKTLEVVAAMAMEFERQGSPYGLLSNGEIVGNGSAILSMATGPEQLSRAMELLARLKMKTAASIEEILFKEDVMPGGTGCIYSSCTLNKKNTQIAQFLRQHHIPVYFMAARVPRRSIDHSIKFFLLDEIFGGALDSNQDRTSTLNE
;
A
#
# COMPACT_ATOMS: atom_id res chain seq x y z
N MET A 1 26.78 2.47 7.19
CA MET A 1 26.15 3.05 6.00
C MET A 1 26.52 4.52 5.94
N ASN A 2 27.27 4.93 4.91
CA ASN A 2 27.79 6.30 4.77
C ASN A 2 26.64 7.25 4.40
N TYR A 3 26.37 8.19 5.27
CA TYR A 3 25.42 9.28 5.02
C TYR A 3 26.06 10.27 4.05
N SER A 4 25.42 10.56 2.94
CA SER A 4 25.74 11.72 2.10
C SER A 4 25.21 12.96 2.82
N GLU A 5 26.08 13.56 3.64
CA GLU A 5 25.79 14.81 4.34
C GLU A 5 25.76 15.97 3.33
N HIS A 6 24.60 16.30 2.82
CA HIS A 6 24.40 17.62 2.25
C HIS A 6 23.97 18.58 3.37
N ASN A 7 24.94 19.10 4.08
CA ASN A 7 24.74 20.14 5.09
C ASN A 7 24.55 21.49 4.39
N TYR A 8 23.35 22.02 4.42
CA TYR A 8 23.10 23.41 4.01
C TYR A 8 23.00 24.29 5.24
N PRO A 9 23.82 25.40 5.34
CA PRO A 9 23.67 26.34 6.42
C PRO A 9 22.34 27.06 6.32
N SER A 10 21.52 26.97 7.37
CA SER A 10 20.18 27.59 7.43
C SER A 10 20.21 29.05 7.91
N SER A 11 21.32 29.50 8.47
CA SER A 11 21.53 30.93 8.80
C SER A 11 21.71 31.71 7.50
N SER A 12 21.02 32.84 7.36
CA SER A 12 21.25 33.67 6.18
C SER A 12 22.69 34.21 6.24
N ALA A 13 23.50 33.90 5.23
CA ALA A 13 24.87 34.36 5.13
C ALA A 13 24.99 35.91 5.26
N PHE A 14 23.87 36.58 5.00
CA PHE A 14 23.75 38.02 5.12
C PHE A 14 23.73 38.50 6.58
N THR A 15 22.94 37.84 7.46
CA THR A 15 22.88 38.21 8.89
C THR A 15 24.21 37.94 9.60
N ASP A 16 24.88 36.83 9.22
CA ASP A 16 26.18 36.44 9.72
C ASP A 16 27.26 37.44 9.32
N GLY A 17 27.25 37.88 8.06
CA GLY A 17 28.17 38.91 7.56
C GLY A 17 27.96 40.30 8.18
N PHE A 18 26.70 40.72 8.29
CA PHE A 18 26.31 42.00 8.83
C PHE A 18 26.69 42.13 10.32
N PHE A 19 26.40 41.09 11.12
CA PHE A 19 26.75 41.11 12.55
C PHE A 19 28.25 41.18 12.75
N ARG A 20 29.07 40.41 12.03
CA ARG A 20 30.51 40.48 12.06
C ARG A 20 31.04 41.88 11.72
N PHE A 21 30.53 42.47 10.65
CA PHE A 21 30.89 43.80 10.21
C PHE A 21 30.62 44.85 11.30
N LEU A 22 29.45 44.78 11.95
CA LEU A 22 29.05 45.69 13.01
C LEU A 22 29.96 45.58 14.24
N VAL A 23 30.32 44.34 14.66
CA VAL A 23 31.20 44.13 15.81
C VAL A 23 32.64 44.56 15.47
N PHE A 24 33.13 44.39 14.23
CA PHE A 24 34.41 44.90 13.79
C PHE A 24 34.46 46.43 13.78
N ILE A 25 33.39 47.09 13.33
CA ILE A 25 33.26 48.56 13.41
C ILE A 25 33.30 49.02 14.87
N LEU A 26 32.56 48.37 15.75
CA LEU A 26 32.54 48.69 17.18
C LEU A 26 33.98 48.58 17.79
N LEU A 27 34.66 47.48 17.44
CA LEU A 27 36.04 47.28 17.88
C LEU A 27 37.00 48.34 17.32
N PHE A 28 36.85 48.74 16.06
CA PHE A 28 37.66 49.77 15.43
C PHE A 28 37.44 51.15 16.10
N ILE A 29 36.16 51.51 16.33
CA ILE A 29 35.82 52.78 17.01
C ILE A 29 36.35 52.76 18.45
N SER A 30 36.24 51.66 19.18
CA SER A 30 36.73 51.55 20.56
C SER A 30 38.24 51.64 20.67
N LEU A 31 38.98 51.15 19.67
CA LEU A 31 40.42 51.30 19.56
C LEU A 31 40.86 52.76 19.32
N LEU A 32 40.17 53.46 18.40
CA LEU A 32 40.46 54.89 18.12
C LEU A 32 40.22 55.75 19.35
N ASN A 33 39.17 55.48 20.12
CA ASN A 33 38.85 56.24 21.32
C ASN A 33 39.61 55.79 22.59
N LYS A 34 40.49 54.78 22.48
CA LYS A 34 41.24 54.18 23.58
C LYS A 34 40.37 53.74 24.79
N GLN A 35 39.13 53.37 24.53
CA GLN A 35 38.17 52.98 25.56
C GLN A 35 38.34 51.49 25.92
N LYS A 36 39.07 51.19 26.97
CA LYS A 36 39.45 49.83 27.39
C LYS A 36 38.23 48.92 27.60
N SER A 37 37.18 49.45 28.20
CA SER A 37 35.94 48.71 28.47
C SER A 37 35.20 48.27 27.18
N LEU A 38 35.13 49.15 26.17
CA LEU A 38 34.51 48.88 24.90
C LEU A 38 35.33 47.90 24.05
N ILE A 39 36.66 47.97 24.12
CA ILE A 39 37.57 47.04 23.48
C ILE A 39 37.30 45.61 24.03
N LEU A 40 37.23 45.48 25.36
CA LEU A 40 37.02 44.20 26.04
C LEU A 40 35.68 43.59 25.66
N ILE A 41 34.62 44.39 25.63
CA ILE A 41 33.27 43.94 25.22
C ILE A 41 33.27 43.49 23.75
N SER A 42 33.92 44.25 22.86
CA SER A 42 33.98 43.89 21.43
C SER A 42 34.72 42.57 21.18
N ILE A 43 35.81 42.35 21.90
CA ILE A 43 36.57 41.09 21.83
C ILE A 43 35.71 39.94 22.38
N LEU A 44 35.03 40.14 23.51
CA LEU A 44 34.13 39.14 24.11
C LEU A 44 33.03 38.73 23.13
N LEU A 45 32.40 39.72 22.46
CA LEU A 45 31.37 39.45 21.44
C LEU A 45 31.92 38.67 20.27
N LEU A 46 33.13 38.96 19.77
CA LEU A 46 33.78 38.20 18.71
C LEU A 46 34.05 36.75 19.14
N VAL A 47 34.64 36.57 20.33
CA VAL A 47 34.90 35.21 20.87
C VAL A 47 33.60 34.42 21.02
N MET A 48 32.55 35.05 21.54
CA MET A 48 31.23 34.41 21.66
C MET A 48 30.69 34.04 20.29
N PHE A 49 30.71 34.94 19.33
CA PHE A 49 30.21 34.68 17.98
C PHE A 49 30.94 33.52 17.29
N TYR A 50 32.28 33.55 17.29
CA TYR A 50 33.06 32.45 16.69
C TYR A 50 32.92 31.16 17.47
N GLY A 51 32.78 31.24 18.80
CA GLY A 51 32.49 30.08 19.65
C GLY A 51 31.17 29.42 19.31
N LEU A 52 30.07 30.19 19.17
CA LEU A 52 28.77 29.68 18.79
C LEU A 52 28.74 29.08 17.37
N LYS A 53 29.49 29.74 16.43
CA LYS A 53 29.61 29.19 15.08
C LYS A 53 30.35 27.87 15.05
N LEU A 54 31.44 27.76 15.81
CA LEU A 54 32.17 26.50 15.96
C LEU A 54 31.32 25.44 16.63
N TRP A 55 30.53 25.82 17.65
CA TRP A 55 29.56 24.95 18.31
C TRP A 55 28.54 24.38 17.33
N SER A 56 27.91 25.24 16.53
CA SER A 56 26.95 24.81 15.52
C SER A 56 27.58 23.83 14.52
N THR A 57 28.82 24.06 14.08
CA THR A 57 29.51 23.13 13.17
C THR A 57 29.73 21.75 13.78
N PHE A 58 29.98 21.69 15.09
CA PHE A 58 30.11 20.42 15.81
C PHE A 58 28.75 19.84 16.24
N SER A 59 27.69 20.63 16.24
CA SER A 59 26.36 20.19 16.67
C SER A 59 25.82 19.08 15.79
N ALA A 60 26.07 19.10 14.47
CA ALA A 60 25.62 18.10 13.53
C ALA A 60 26.39 16.77 13.59
N LYS A 61 27.59 16.75 14.23
CA LYS A 61 28.40 15.53 14.28
C LYS A 61 27.98 14.60 15.40
N ASN A 62 28.15 13.27 15.21
CA ASN A 62 27.88 12.23 16.20
C ASN A 62 26.44 12.26 16.75
N ILE A 63 25.47 12.52 15.88
CA ILE A 63 24.05 12.33 16.17
C ILE A 63 23.61 11.01 15.54
N HIS A 64 23.04 10.15 16.34
CA HIS A 64 22.40 8.92 15.84
C HIS A 64 20.89 9.13 15.79
N TYR A 65 20.35 8.75 14.67
CA TYR A 65 18.93 8.86 14.39
C TYR A 65 18.37 7.50 13.96
N SER A 66 17.22 7.13 14.49
CA SER A 66 16.43 5.99 14.03
C SER A 66 14.98 6.41 13.88
N PHE A 67 14.39 5.98 12.78
CA PHE A 67 13.02 6.31 12.41
C PHE A 67 12.36 5.05 11.86
N ASP A 68 11.29 4.60 12.48
CA ASP A 68 10.54 3.42 12.01
C ASP A 68 9.07 3.50 12.43
N ALA A 69 8.23 2.75 11.73
CA ALA A 69 6.84 2.54 12.08
C ALA A 69 6.65 1.15 12.68
N GLU A 70 5.89 1.05 13.76
CA GLU A 70 5.58 -0.22 14.42
C GLU A 70 4.94 -1.22 13.45
N LYS A 71 4.04 -0.72 12.61
CA LYS A 71 3.40 -1.49 11.53
C LYS A 71 3.50 -0.70 10.23
N LYS A 72 3.90 -1.39 9.16
CA LYS A 72 3.97 -0.80 7.82
C LYS A 72 2.70 -1.03 6.98
N LYS A 73 1.76 -1.81 7.51
CA LYS A 73 0.51 -2.21 6.86
C LYS A 73 -0.64 -2.08 7.84
N GLY A 74 -1.79 -1.59 7.39
CA GLY A 74 -2.98 -1.41 8.21
C GLY A 74 -4.25 -1.22 7.39
N PHE A 75 -5.38 -1.00 8.07
CA PHE A 75 -6.68 -0.71 7.45
C PHE A 75 -7.10 0.73 7.69
N PRO A 76 -8.05 1.27 6.89
CA PRO A 76 -8.57 2.61 7.10
C PRO A 76 -9.17 2.79 8.50
N GLY A 77 -8.79 3.87 9.17
CA GLY A 77 -9.19 4.17 10.54
C GLY A 77 -8.33 3.54 11.63
N GLU A 78 -7.43 2.60 11.30
CA GLU A 78 -6.44 2.10 12.26
C GLU A 78 -5.36 3.14 12.50
N SER A 79 -4.94 3.25 13.77
CA SER A 79 -3.79 4.07 14.14
C SER A 79 -2.50 3.27 14.05
N VAL A 80 -1.53 3.81 13.35
CA VAL A 80 -0.18 3.25 13.25
C VAL A 80 0.77 4.13 14.04
N ALA A 81 1.54 3.54 14.94
CA ALA A 81 2.54 4.25 15.72
C ALA A 81 3.81 4.46 14.89
N LEU A 82 4.20 5.72 14.74
CA LEU A 82 5.46 6.16 14.16
C LEU A 82 6.39 6.58 15.28
N GLN A 83 7.62 6.07 15.31
CA GLN A 83 8.59 6.38 16.33
C GLN A 83 9.86 6.97 15.71
N ALA A 84 10.33 8.06 16.28
CA ALA A 84 11.64 8.61 15.99
C ALA A 84 12.46 8.71 17.26
N VAL A 85 13.71 8.34 17.16
CA VAL A 85 14.66 8.43 18.27
C VAL A 85 15.90 9.16 17.78
N VAL A 86 16.30 10.19 18.51
CA VAL A 86 17.53 10.94 18.27
C VAL A 86 18.40 10.87 19.51
N SER A 87 19.67 10.53 19.36
CA SER A 87 20.63 10.46 20.45
C SER A 87 21.86 11.32 20.15
N ASN A 88 22.26 12.11 21.13
CA ASN A 88 23.46 12.91 21.11
C ASN A 88 24.61 12.14 21.78
N ASN A 89 25.53 11.58 21.00
CA ASN A 89 26.64 10.77 21.51
C ASN A 89 27.92 11.61 21.75
N LYS A 90 27.75 12.85 22.25
CA LYS A 90 28.84 13.76 22.56
C LYS A 90 28.56 14.61 23.80
N ILE A 91 29.60 15.23 24.34
CA ILE A 91 29.51 16.12 25.51
C ILE A 91 28.83 17.46 25.13
N LEU A 92 28.84 17.82 23.86
CA LEU A 92 28.32 19.11 23.42
C LEU A 92 26.80 19.09 23.38
N PRO A 93 26.07 19.88 24.19
CA PRO A 93 24.62 19.99 24.10
C PRO A 93 24.21 20.67 22.80
N ILE A 94 23.03 20.29 22.31
CA ILE A 94 22.52 20.78 21.04
C ILE A 94 21.03 21.12 21.13
N TRP A 95 20.64 22.14 20.41
CA TRP A 95 19.26 22.33 20.01
C TRP A 95 18.98 21.52 18.74
N LEU A 96 17.80 20.90 18.65
CA LEU A 96 17.39 20.19 17.47
C LEU A 96 15.92 20.43 17.14
N LYS A 97 15.62 20.37 15.84
CA LYS A 97 14.26 20.35 15.29
C LYS A 97 14.19 19.23 14.26
N LEU A 98 13.33 18.27 14.53
CA LEU A 98 13.05 17.17 13.63
C LEU A 98 11.79 17.53 12.83
N THR A 99 11.88 17.49 11.50
CA THR A 99 10.72 17.68 10.62
C THR A 99 10.55 16.45 9.72
N ILE A 100 9.38 15.85 9.77
CA ILE A 100 9.03 14.65 9.01
C ILE A 100 7.91 15.03 8.04
N PRO A 101 8.19 15.09 6.73
CA PRO A 101 7.14 15.28 5.72
C PRO A 101 6.19 14.06 5.71
N ILE A 102 4.90 14.32 5.68
CA ILE A 102 3.85 13.30 5.60
C ILE A 102 2.90 13.62 4.45
N ASP A 103 2.23 12.59 3.91
CA ASP A 103 1.18 12.81 2.92
C ASP A 103 -0.04 13.47 3.57
N LYS A 104 -0.70 14.40 2.86
CA LYS A 104 -1.92 15.11 3.32
C LYS A 104 -3.08 14.20 3.71
N LYS A 105 -3.07 12.96 3.24
CA LYS A 105 -4.07 11.94 3.55
C LYS A 105 -3.78 11.16 4.83
N LEU A 106 -2.58 11.37 5.42
CA LEU A 106 -2.18 10.83 6.72
C LEU A 106 -2.33 11.93 7.77
N HIS A 107 -3.06 11.65 8.83
CA HIS A 107 -3.29 12.62 9.90
C HIS A 107 -2.65 12.13 11.19
N PRO A 108 -1.78 12.97 11.84
CA PRO A 108 -1.23 12.66 13.16
C PRO A 108 -2.31 12.67 14.27
N SER A 109 -3.42 13.40 14.04
CA SER A 109 -4.65 13.38 14.86
C SER A 109 -5.81 13.75 13.96
N LEU A 110 -7.04 13.40 14.37
CA LEU A 110 -8.26 13.61 13.58
C LEU A 110 -8.50 15.07 13.14
N ASP A 111 -7.86 16.04 13.78
CA ASP A 111 -8.13 17.48 13.63
C ASP A 111 -6.98 18.31 13.03
N SER A 112 -5.83 17.72 12.71
CA SER A 112 -4.66 18.47 12.21
C SER A 112 -4.35 18.17 10.74
N TYR A 113 -4.64 19.14 9.88
CA TYR A 113 -4.21 19.15 8.47
C TYR A 113 -2.79 19.75 8.36
N SER A 114 -1.78 19.01 8.74
CA SER A 114 -0.38 19.44 8.56
C SER A 114 0.33 18.54 7.55
N ASP A 115 1.10 19.15 6.65
CA ASP A 115 1.90 18.44 5.65
C ASP A 115 3.21 17.87 6.24
N SER A 116 3.45 18.12 7.54
CA SER A 116 4.66 17.66 8.24
C SER A 116 4.44 17.59 9.74
N ILE A 117 5.14 16.67 10.37
CA ILE A 117 5.29 16.58 11.82
C ILE A 117 6.57 17.30 12.19
N CYS A 118 6.49 18.24 13.13
CA CYS A 118 7.62 19.02 13.62
C CYS A 118 7.76 18.86 15.13
N GLU A 119 8.94 18.47 15.59
CA GLU A 119 9.27 18.38 17.01
C GLU A 119 10.57 19.13 17.28
N GLU A 120 10.58 19.92 18.34
CA GLU A 120 11.72 20.68 18.77
C GLU A 120 12.15 20.25 20.17
N GLY A 121 13.44 20.25 20.42
CA GLY A 121 13.97 19.89 21.73
C GLY A 121 15.44 20.21 21.88
N ASN A 122 15.90 20.12 23.13
CA ASN A 122 17.31 20.24 23.46
C ASN A 122 17.81 18.86 23.91
N LEU A 123 18.92 18.43 23.36
CA LEU A 123 19.65 17.26 23.83
C LEU A 123 20.90 17.70 24.58
N LEU A 124 20.99 17.31 25.83
CA LEU A 124 22.17 17.51 26.65
C LEU A 124 23.30 16.54 26.24
N TRP A 125 24.33 16.48 27.01
CA TRP A 125 25.45 15.55 26.82
C TRP A 125 25.02 14.10 26.99
N TYR A 126 25.29 13.29 25.98
CA TYR A 126 24.94 11.85 25.93
C TYR A 126 23.46 11.56 26.18
N ASP A 127 22.59 12.51 25.78
CA ASP A 127 21.15 12.45 25.99
C ASP A 127 20.44 11.81 24.78
N ARG A 128 19.22 11.33 25.01
CA ARG A 128 18.38 10.66 24.02
C ARG A 128 16.94 11.12 24.15
N SER A 129 16.38 11.63 23.06
CA SER A 129 14.94 11.92 22.95
C SER A 129 14.25 10.93 22.04
N SER A 130 13.05 10.55 22.43
CA SER A 130 12.17 9.69 21.62
C SER A 130 10.80 10.31 21.52
N TRP A 131 10.28 10.36 20.30
CA TRP A 131 8.93 10.84 20.01
C TRP A 131 8.14 9.73 19.36
N GLN A 132 6.86 9.70 19.67
CA GLN A 132 5.92 8.74 19.13
C GLN A 132 4.64 9.45 18.70
N TRP A 133 4.22 9.21 17.47
CA TRP A 133 2.97 9.76 16.92
C TRP A 133 2.07 8.63 16.46
N LYS A 134 0.78 8.85 16.55
CA LYS A 134 -0.24 7.96 16.01
C LYS A 134 -0.72 8.55 14.70
N LEU A 135 -0.47 7.88 13.59
CA LEU A 135 -0.94 8.26 12.26
C LEU A 135 -2.17 7.46 11.91
N THR A 136 -3.18 8.12 11.35
CA THR A 136 -4.38 7.48 10.83
C THR A 136 -4.59 7.88 9.38
N ALA A 137 -5.05 6.91 8.55
CA ALA A 137 -5.47 7.18 7.18
C ALA A 137 -6.96 6.88 7.05
N LYS A 138 -7.70 7.77 6.39
CA LYS A 138 -9.14 7.57 6.12
C LYS A 138 -9.39 6.62 4.95
N ASN A 139 -8.52 6.68 3.95
CA ASN A 139 -8.65 5.95 2.70
C ASN A 139 -7.48 4.99 2.50
N ARG A 140 -7.70 3.96 1.69
CA ARG A 140 -6.61 3.08 1.24
C ARG A 140 -5.54 3.85 0.46
N GLY A 141 -4.37 3.31 0.41
CA GLY A 141 -3.27 3.89 -0.38
C GLY A 141 -1.90 3.41 0.05
N CYS A 142 -0.91 3.85 -0.69
CA CYS A 142 0.49 3.69 -0.35
C CYS A 142 1.04 5.09 -0.07
N PHE A 143 1.44 5.34 1.16
CA PHE A 143 1.87 6.63 1.67
C PHE A 143 3.34 6.57 2.04
N GLN A 144 4.10 7.54 1.54
CA GLN A 144 5.49 7.68 1.89
C GLN A 144 5.65 8.71 3.00
N ILE A 145 6.28 8.32 4.09
CA ILE A 145 6.60 9.16 5.24
C ILE A 145 8.09 9.46 5.21
N GLY A 146 8.47 10.74 5.19
CA GLY A 146 9.85 11.16 5.01
C GLY A 146 10.27 11.31 3.54
N PRO A 147 11.59 11.48 3.27
CA PRO A 147 12.68 11.47 4.24
C PRO A 147 12.62 12.64 5.23
N PRO A 148 12.89 12.41 6.52
CA PRO A 148 12.93 13.47 7.51
C PRO A 148 14.17 14.36 7.30
N PHE A 149 14.11 15.56 7.84
CA PHE A 149 15.29 16.38 7.98
C PHE A 149 15.44 16.88 9.41
N LEU A 150 16.69 16.96 9.82
CA LEU A 150 17.08 17.36 11.17
C LEU A 150 17.80 18.70 11.09
N GLU A 151 17.29 19.69 11.77
CA GLU A 151 17.96 20.95 12.01
C GLU A 151 18.63 20.87 13.37
N THR A 152 19.91 21.15 13.44
CA THR A 152 20.69 21.14 14.68
C THR A 152 21.47 22.43 14.82
N GLY A 153 21.63 22.89 16.03
CA GLY A 153 22.32 24.17 16.27
C GLY A 153 22.89 24.32 17.69
N ASP A 154 23.39 25.51 17.94
CA ASP A 154 23.74 25.94 19.28
C ASP A 154 22.50 26.12 20.15
N LEU A 155 22.64 26.03 21.46
CA LEU A 155 21.54 26.16 22.41
C LEU A 155 20.81 27.52 22.35
N LEU A 156 21.45 28.53 21.83
CA LEU A 156 20.89 29.88 21.70
C LEU A 156 20.16 30.08 20.36
N GLY A 157 20.29 29.13 19.42
CA GLY A 157 19.59 29.13 18.12
C GLY A 157 20.17 30.15 17.11
N PHE A 158 21.35 30.72 17.32
CA PHE A 158 21.95 31.69 16.39
C PHE A 158 22.44 31.04 15.10
N PHE A 159 22.97 29.82 15.20
CA PHE A 159 23.49 29.07 14.06
C PHE A 159 22.85 27.71 13.98
N GLN A 160 22.30 27.40 12.84
CA GLN A 160 21.61 26.13 12.58
C GLN A 160 22.21 25.48 11.35
N GLN A 161 22.25 24.15 11.36
CA GLN A 161 22.62 23.31 10.22
C GLN A 161 21.47 22.33 9.93
N ARG A 162 21.17 22.14 8.65
CA ARG A 162 20.14 21.20 8.20
C ARG A 162 20.79 19.97 7.58
N SER A 163 20.42 18.81 8.08
CA SER A 163 20.85 17.50 7.57
C SER A 163 19.65 16.74 7.05
N TYR A 164 19.70 16.26 5.81
CA TYR A 164 18.69 15.40 5.24
C TYR A 164 19.01 13.94 5.55
N LEU A 165 18.00 13.23 6.04
CA LEU A 165 18.10 11.82 6.37
C LEU A 165 17.59 11.01 5.19
N SER A 166 18.29 9.96 4.79
CA SER A 166 17.93 9.15 3.62
C SER A 166 16.85 8.12 3.90
N GLN A 167 16.47 7.93 5.16
CA GLN A 167 15.52 6.91 5.58
C GLN A 167 14.08 7.41 5.37
N SER A 168 13.28 6.63 4.64
CA SER A 168 11.84 6.85 4.51
C SER A 168 11.09 5.57 4.87
N VAL A 169 9.87 5.72 5.33
CA VAL A 169 8.98 4.61 5.69
C VAL A 169 7.79 4.63 4.75
N GLU A 170 7.54 3.50 4.09
CA GLU A 170 6.34 3.29 3.29
C GLU A 170 5.26 2.67 4.17
N MET A 171 4.09 3.31 4.21
CA MET A 171 2.90 2.82 4.89
C MET A 171 1.84 2.42 3.87
N ILE A 172 1.37 1.19 3.95
CA ILE A 172 0.38 0.63 3.03
C ILE A 172 -0.94 0.46 3.79
N ILE A 173 -1.96 1.17 3.34
CA ILE A 173 -3.32 1.08 3.89
C ILE A 173 -4.16 0.27 2.90
N TYR A 174 -4.64 -0.88 3.35
CA TYR A 174 -5.44 -1.81 2.58
C TYR A 174 -6.85 -1.26 2.29
N PRO A 175 -7.58 -1.80 1.30
CA PRO A 175 -9.00 -1.52 1.14
C PRO A 175 -9.78 -1.83 2.43
N LYS A 176 -10.85 -1.09 2.70
CA LYS A 176 -11.69 -1.31 3.88
C LYS A 176 -12.31 -2.71 3.82
N PRO A 177 -12.18 -3.51 4.89
CA PRO A 177 -12.83 -4.82 4.92
C PRO A 177 -14.34 -4.63 5.00
N ILE A 178 -15.07 -5.24 4.06
CA ILE A 178 -16.53 -5.28 4.04
C ILE A 178 -17.01 -6.73 4.17
N PHE A 179 -18.13 -6.92 4.86
CA PHE A 179 -18.76 -8.21 4.93
C PHE A 179 -19.71 -8.35 3.74
N LEU A 180 -19.45 -9.35 2.89
CA LEU A 180 -20.30 -9.67 1.76
C LEU A 180 -21.45 -10.56 2.22
N ASN A 181 -22.69 -10.18 1.90
CA ASN A 181 -23.84 -11.00 2.18
C ASN A 181 -24.06 -12.01 1.03
N PHE A 182 -23.34 -13.13 1.09
CA PHE A 182 -23.37 -14.16 0.05
C PHE A 182 -24.69 -14.93 -0.06
N LEU A 183 -25.62 -14.76 0.88
CA LEU A 183 -26.84 -15.56 0.94
C LEU A 183 -27.88 -15.21 -0.16
N SER A 184 -27.82 -14.01 -0.71
CA SER A 184 -28.81 -13.50 -1.70
C SER A 184 -28.24 -13.23 -3.09
N SER A 185 -26.94 -13.48 -3.33
CA SER A 185 -26.26 -13.01 -4.53
C SER A 185 -26.00 -14.11 -5.56
N PRO A 186 -26.05 -13.79 -6.87
CA PRO A 186 -25.56 -14.64 -7.96
C PRO A 186 -24.08 -15.04 -7.80
N VAL A 187 -23.35 -14.39 -6.92
CA VAL A 187 -22.00 -14.78 -6.48
C VAL A 187 -21.99 -16.21 -5.91
N LYS A 188 -23.07 -16.68 -5.31
CA LYS A 188 -23.21 -18.08 -4.85
C LYS A 188 -23.07 -19.10 -5.99
N GLU A 189 -23.46 -18.72 -7.21
CA GLU A 189 -23.23 -19.54 -8.40
C GLU A 189 -21.76 -19.58 -8.83
N LEU A 190 -20.99 -18.50 -8.54
CA LEU A 190 -19.55 -18.44 -8.77
C LEU A 190 -18.76 -19.38 -7.86
N PHE A 191 -19.17 -19.46 -6.60
CA PHE A 191 -18.57 -20.38 -5.63
C PHE A 191 -18.93 -21.85 -5.90
N GLY A 192 -19.89 -22.10 -6.81
CA GLY A 192 -20.20 -23.40 -7.41
C GLY A 192 -20.61 -24.48 -6.43
N LYS A 193 -21.61 -25.27 -6.82
CA LYS A 193 -21.86 -26.57 -6.19
C LYS A 193 -20.64 -27.46 -6.42
N PRO A 194 -20.14 -28.20 -5.41
CA PRO A 194 -19.15 -29.25 -5.62
C PRO A 194 -19.79 -30.25 -6.62
N GLY A 195 -19.15 -30.49 -7.76
CA GLY A 195 -19.63 -31.53 -8.68
C GLY A 195 -19.65 -31.22 -10.17
N LEU A 196 -19.28 -30.03 -10.64
CA LEU A 196 -19.10 -29.80 -12.08
C LEU A 196 -17.74 -30.33 -12.53
N LYS A 197 -17.74 -31.36 -13.36
CA LYS A 197 -16.58 -32.08 -13.88
C LYS A 197 -15.61 -31.10 -14.58
N SER A 198 -14.45 -30.88 -13.99
CA SER A 198 -13.32 -30.27 -14.68
C SER A 198 -12.71 -31.28 -15.66
N PRO A 199 -12.35 -30.89 -16.87
CA PRO A 199 -11.67 -31.78 -17.82
C PRO A 199 -10.23 -32.12 -17.41
N VAL A 200 -9.67 -31.45 -16.40
CA VAL A 200 -8.30 -31.66 -15.94
C VAL A 200 -8.29 -32.70 -14.82
N LYS A 201 -7.73 -33.86 -15.09
CA LYS A 201 -7.53 -34.96 -14.13
C LYS A 201 -6.34 -34.61 -13.22
N ASP A 202 -6.57 -34.58 -11.89
CA ASP A 202 -5.48 -34.45 -10.93
C ASP A 202 -4.74 -35.78 -10.77
N PRO A 203 -3.46 -35.87 -11.13
CA PRO A 203 -2.69 -37.12 -11.06
C PRO A 203 -2.36 -37.57 -9.63
N VAL A 204 -2.66 -36.76 -8.59
CA VAL A 204 -2.23 -37.02 -7.22
C VAL A 204 -3.19 -37.96 -6.46
N TYR A 205 -4.49 -37.87 -6.71
CA TYR A 205 -5.50 -38.66 -5.99
C TYR A 205 -6.31 -39.58 -6.89
N PRO A 206 -5.93 -40.87 -7.03
CA PRO A 206 -6.75 -41.86 -7.70
C PRO A 206 -7.96 -42.26 -6.83
N VAL A 207 -9.19 -42.03 -7.32
CA VAL A 207 -10.43 -42.29 -6.60
C VAL A 207 -10.94 -43.69 -6.86
N ALA A 208 -10.70 -44.23 -8.07
CA ALA A 208 -11.17 -45.52 -8.50
C ALA A 208 -10.20 -46.15 -9.51
N THR A 209 -10.52 -47.40 -9.89
CA THR A 209 -9.86 -48.07 -11.01
C THR A 209 -10.90 -48.50 -12.03
N GLN A 210 -10.59 -48.44 -13.31
CA GLN A 210 -11.41 -48.90 -14.43
C GLN A 210 -10.56 -49.82 -15.35
N ASP A 211 -11.20 -50.59 -16.18
CA ASP A 211 -10.49 -51.41 -17.16
C ASP A 211 -9.69 -50.51 -18.11
N TYR A 212 -8.42 -50.87 -18.34
CA TYR A 212 -7.52 -50.13 -19.20
C TYR A 212 -7.99 -50.15 -20.65
N SER A 213 -8.16 -49.00 -21.27
CA SER A 213 -8.57 -48.84 -22.67
C SER A 213 -7.35 -48.51 -23.54
N TYR A 214 -7.36 -49.01 -24.77
CA TYR A 214 -6.30 -48.69 -25.72
C TYR A 214 -6.36 -47.19 -26.06
N GLY A 215 -5.40 -46.44 -25.57
CA GLY A 215 -5.38 -44.98 -25.64
C GLY A 215 -5.16 -44.30 -24.29
N ASP A 216 -5.38 -45.02 -23.19
CA ASP A 216 -5.03 -44.48 -21.87
C ASP A 216 -3.51 -44.43 -21.72
N PRO A 217 -2.91 -43.34 -21.16
CA PRO A 217 -1.49 -43.27 -20.89
C PRO A 217 -1.03 -44.39 -19.97
N ALA A 218 -0.02 -45.16 -20.38
CA ALA A 218 0.52 -46.29 -19.62
C ALA A 218 0.98 -45.94 -18.19
N LYS A 219 1.38 -44.69 -17.95
CA LYS A 219 1.73 -44.16 -16.62
C LYS A 219 0.58 -44.19 -15.59
N TYR A 220 -0.65 -44.36 -16.06
CA TYR A 220 -1.85 -44.44 -15.19
C TYR A 220 -2.28 -45.86 -14.88
N ILE A 221 -1.54 -46.88 -15.33
CA ILE A 221 -1.83 -48.28 -14.98
C ILE A 221 -1.66 -48.48 -13.48
N ASN A 222 -2.68 -49.03 -12.83
CA ASN A 222 -2.61 -49.47 -11.45
C ASN A 222 -2.22 -50.93 -11.36
N TRP A 223 -0.91 -51.21 -11.27
CA TRP A 223 -0.39 -52.56 -11.22
C TRP A 223 -0.95 -53.43 -10.10
N LYS A 224 -1.23 -52.82 -8.92
CA LYS A 224 -1.82 -53.53 -7.79
C LYS A 224 -3.28 -53.98 -8.04
N ALA A 225 -4.06 -53.12 -8.65
CA ALA A 225 -5.45 -53.46 -9.04
C ALA A 225 -5.45 -54.43 -10.21
N SER A 226 -4.55 -54.27 -11.20
CA SER A 226 -4.41 -55.17 -12.35
C SER A 226 -4.12 -56.60 -11.91
N ALA A 227 -3.25 -56.79 -10.93
CA ALA A 227 -2.90 -58.11 -10.40
C ALA A 227 -4.09 -58.78 -9.66
N ARG A 228 -4.97 -57.98 -9.03
CA ARG A 228 -6.17 -58.53 -8.35
C ARG A 228 -7.29 -58.92 -9.31
N HIS A 229 -7.44 -58.16 -10.40
CA HIS A 229 -8.53 -58.36 -11.36
C HIS A 229 -8.12 -59.19 -12.56
N ASN A 230 -6.87 -59.62 -12.64
CA ASN A 230 -6.26 -60.39 -13.75
C ASN A 230 -6.47 -59.74 -15.13
N ARG A 231 -6.58 -58.42 -15.17
CA ARG A 231 -6.68 -57.55 -16.35
C ARG A 231 -6.13 -56.17 -16.03
N LEU A 232 -5.59 -55.49 -17.04
CA LEU A 232 -5.03 -54.18 -16.88
C LEU A 232 -6.10 -53.19 -16.39
N GLN A 233 -5.79 -52.52 -15.29
CA GLN A 233 -6.62 -51.47 -14.65
C GLN A 233 -5.96 -50.13 -14.75
N SER A 234 -6.68 -49.10 -15.19
CA SER A 234 -6.25 -47.71 -15.22
C SER A 234 -6.75 -46.99 -13.97
N LYS A 235 -5.96 -46.13 -13.42
CA LYS A 235 -6.35 -45.25 -12.32
C LYS A 235 -7.33 -44.21 -12.82
N VAL A 236 -8.49 -44.12 -12.18
CA VAL A 236 -9.46 -43.03 -12.38
C VAL A 236 -9.15 -41.95 -11.36
N PHE A 237 -8.79 -40.77 -11.86
CA PHE A 237 -8.51 -39.61 -11.03
C PHE A 237 -9.77 -38.79 -10.88
N GLU A 238 -9.98 -38.25 -9.68
CA GLU A 238 -11.06 -37.28 -9.46
C GLU A 238 -10.72 -36.01 -10.27
N PRO A 239 -11.65 -35.49 -11.05
CA PRO A 239 -11.41 -34.20 -11.68
C PRO A 239 -11.23 -33.16 -10.56
N SER A 240 -10.05 -32.60 -10.44
CA SER A 240 -9.77 -31.54 -9.47
C SER A 240 -10.68 -30.35 -9.80
N SER A 241 -11.75 -30.20 -9.00
CA SER A 241 -12.75 -29.15 -9.17
C SER A 241 -12.35 -27.85 -8.45
N GLN A 242 -11.07 -27.65 -8.13
CA GLN A 242 -10.64 -26.35 -7.64
C GLN A 242 -10.76 -25.32 -8.77
N ARG A 243 -11.90 -24.63 -8.77
CA ARG A 243 -12.13 -23.53 -9.70
C ARG A 243 -11.16 -22.42 -9.37
N LYS A 244 -10.28 -22.12 -10.32
CA LYS A 244 -9.40 -20.96 -10.25
C LYS A 244 -10.19 -19.72 -10.66
N THR A 245 -10.04 -18.62 -9.95
CA THR A 245 -10.77 -17.39 -10.26
C THR A 245 -9.80 -16.25 -10.50
N LEU A 246 -9.95 -15.56 -11.63
CA LEU A 246 -9.20 -14.35 -11.95
C LEU A 246 -10.10 -13.13 -11.76
N PHE A 247 -9.73 -12.25 -10.85
CA PHE A 247 -10.34 -10.94 -10.71
C PHE A 247 -9.68 -9.97 -11.70
N ILE A 248 -10.48 -9.40 -12.59
CA ILE A 248 -10.04 -8.43 -13.59
C ILE A 248 -10.62 -7.07 -13.22
N ILE A 249 -9.77 -6.07 -13.05
CA ILE A 249 -10.18 -4.70 -12.70
C ILE A 249 -9.85 -3.78 -13.87
N ASP A 250 -10.87 -3.36 -14.60
CA ASP A 250 -10.74 -2.43 -15.72
C ASP A 250 -10.79 -0.98 -15.25
N VAL A 251 -9.63 -0.44 -14.93
CA VAL A 251 -9.47 0.95 -14.47
C VAL A 251 -9.86 1.95 -15.56
N ASN A 252 -9.69 1.59 -16.85
CA ASN A 252 -10.03 2.47 -17.94
C ASN A 252 -11.53 2.80 -18.01
N SER A 253 -12.38 1.99 -17.39
CA SER A 253 -13.82 2.25 -17.28
C SER A 253 -14.17 3.35 -16.26
N PHE A 254 -13.25 3.68 -15.34
CA PHE A 254 -13.40 4.71 -14.30
C PHE A 254 -12.61 5.96 -14.67
N GLN A 255 -13.08 6.75 -15.63
CA GLN A 255 -12.31 7.89 -16.15
C GLN A 255 -12.66 9.24 -15.51
N LYS A 256 -13.83 9.34 -14.88
CA LYS A 256 -14.33 10.59 -14.33
C LYS A 256 -13.99 10.71 -12.86
N LYS A 257 -13.71 11.92 -12.41
CA LYS A 257 -13.50 12.21 -10.99
C LYS A 257 -14.69 11.79 -10.11
N GLU A 258 -15.91 11.83 -10.66
CA GLU A 258 -17.13 11.35 -10.00
C GLU A 258 -17.18 9.82 -9.83
N ASP A 259 -16.27 9.08 -10.46
CA ASP A 259 -16.20 7.63 -10.37
C ASP A 259 -15.21 7.17 -9.28
N GLU A 260 -14.53 8.09 -8.58
CA GLU A 260 -13.54 7.78 -7.55
C GLU A 260 -14.14 6.93 -6.42
N ASP A 261 -15.31 7.34 -5.90
CA ASP A 261 -16.01 6.58 -4.85
C ASP A 261 -16.44 5.19 -5.32
N LEU A 262 -16.89 5.07 -6.59
CA LEU A 262 -17.27 3.79 -7.16
C LEU A 262 -16.06 2.89 -7.40
N PHE A 263 -14.94 3.47 -7.78
CA PHE A 263 -13.69 2.75 -7.91
C PHE A 263 -13.23 2.20 -6.56
N GLU A 264 -13.24 3.03 -5.51
CA GLU A 264 -12.88 2.61 -4.14
C GLU A 264 -13.79 1.46 -3.67
N LYS A 265 -15.11 1.61 -3.80
CA LYS A 265 -16.07 0.55 -3.47
C LYS A 265 -15.83 -0.74 -4.27
N THR A 266 -15.48 -0.62 -5.56
CA THR A 266 -15.15 -1.80 -6.38
C THR A 266 -13.95 -2.55 -5.81
N LEU A 267 -12.93 -1.84 -5.38
CA LEU A 267 -11.74 -2.45 -4.78
C LEU A 267 -12.03 -3.06 -3.41
N GLU A 268 -12.89 -2.45 -2.61
CA GLU A 268 -13.37 -3.02 -1.33
C GLU A 268 -14.11 -4.35 -1.55
N VAL A 269 -14.96 -4.44 -2.57
CA VAL A 269 -15.66 -5.69 -2.93
C VAL A 269 -14.69 -6.75 -3.42
N VAL A 270 -13.75 -6.38 -4.31
CA VAL A 270 -12.73 -7.33 -4.80
C VAL A 270 -11.86 -7.84 -3.64
N ALA A 271 -11.48 -6.96 -2.70
CA ALA A 271 -10.74 -7.34 -1.50
C ALA A 271 -11.54 -8.33 -0.63
N ALA A 272 -12.82 -8.05 -0.40
CA ALA A 272 -13.70 -8.93 0.37
C ALA A 272 -13.92 -10.28 -0.32
N MET A 273 -14.05 -10.29 -1.64
CA MET A 273 -14.09 -11.54 -2.42
C MET A 273 -12.79 -12.33 -2.28
N ALA A 274 -11.64 -11.68 -2.40
CA ALA A 274 -10.33 -12.31 -2.23
C ALA A 274 -10.18 -12.95 -0.84
N MET A 275 -10.63 -12.27 0.23
CA MET A 275 -10.66 -12.82 1.58
C MET A 275 -11.55 -14.07 1.68
N GLU A 276 -12.71 -14.06 1.03
CA GLU A 276 -13.62 -15.21 1.06
C GLU A 276 -13.06 -16.39 0.26
N PHE A 277 -12.43 -16.15 -0.91
CA PHE A 277 -11.75 -17.21 -1.67
C PHE A 277 -10.61 -17.82 -0.89
N GLU A 278 -9.84 -17.01 -0.17
CA GLU A 278 -8.78 -17.47 0.73
C GLU A 278 -9.37 -18.34 1.85
N ARG A 279 -10.46 -17.90 2.50
CA ARG A 279 -11.14 -18.65 3.55
C ARG A 279 -11.64 -20.02 3.07
N GLN A 280 -12.03 -20.12 1.80
CA GLN A 280 -12.47 -21.36 1.16
C GLN A 280 -11.33 -22.22 0.63
N GLY A 281 -10.07 -21.74 0.68
CA GLY A 281 -8.92 -22.41 0.10
C GLY A 281 -8.96 -22.49 -1.42
N SER A 282 -9.72 -21.62 -2.09
CA SER A 282 -9.88 -21.59 -3.54
C SER A 282 -8.82 -20.70 -4.20
N PRO A 283 -8.09 -21.18 -5.25
CA PRO A 283 -7.08 -20.39 -5.90
C PRO A 283 -7.66 -19.16 -6.61
N TYR A 284 -7.03 -18.00 -6.40
CA TYR A 284 -7.41 -16.77 -7.07
C TYR A 284 -6.20 -15.94 -7.49
N GLY A 285 -6.41 -15.10 -8.49
CA GLY A 285 -5.45 -14.13 -8.98
C GLY A 285 -6.10 -12.79 -9.22
N LEU A 286 -5.29 -11.76 -9.43
CA LEU A 286 -5.70 -10.40 -9.75
C LEU A 286 -5.01 -9.90 -11.00
N LEU A 287 -5.74 -9.18 -11.84
CA LEU A 287 -5.24 -8.51 -13.01
C LEU A 287 -5.87 -7.13 -13.13
N SER A 288 -5.06 -6.11 -13.32
CA SER A 288 -5.54 -4.76 -13.59
C SER A 288 -4.74 -4.10 -14.69
N ASN A 289 -5.35 -3.16 -15.39
CA ASN A 289 -4.69 -2.27 -16.35
C ASN A 289 -4.35 -0.90 -15.73
N GLY A 290 -4.46 -0.75 -14.42
CA GLY A 290 -4.16 0.49 -13.71
C GLY A 290 -2.68 0.66 -13.38
N GLU A 291 -2.29 1.91 -13.15
CA GLU A 291 -0.96 2.27 -12.66
C GLU A 291 -0.79 1.84 -11.19
N ILE A 292 0.36 1.24 -10.88
CA ILE A 292 0.73 0.84 -9.52
C ILE A 292 1.71 1.83 -8.91
N VAL A 293 1.53 2.20 -7.65
CA VAL A 293 2.47 3.04 -6.90
C VAL A 293 3.68 2.20 -6.49
N GLY A 294 4.88 2.70 -6.79
CA GLY A 294 6.15 2.02 -6.44
C GLY A 294 6.48 0.85 -7.35
N ASN A 295 7.31 -0.05 -6.87
CA ASN A 295 7.74 -1.24 -7.61
C ASN A 295 6.71 -2.36 -7.43
N GLY A 296 5.83 -2.55 -8.41
CA GLY A 296 4.83 -3.62 -8.37
C GLY A 296 4.31 -3.97 -9.76
N SER A 297 3.75 -5.18 -9.87
CA SER A 297 3.02 -5.63 -11.05
C SER A 297 1.52 -5.50 -10.80
N ALA A 298 0.78 -5.03 -11.81
CA ALA A 298 -0.68 -5.03 -11.79
C ALA A 298 -1.28 -6.44 -12.01
N ILE A 299 -0.43 -7.47 -12.04
CA ILE A 299 -0.81 -8.87 -12.24
C ILE A 299 -0.31 -9.68 -11.05
N LEU A 300 -1.22 -10.40 -10.42
CA LEU A 300 -0.97 -11.38 -9.37
C LEU A 300 -1.39 -12.76 -9.88
N SER A 301 -0.41 -13.66 -10.00
CA SER A 301 -0.65 -15.05 -10.43
C SER A 301 -1.59 -15.77 -9.47
N MET A 302 -2.28 -16.80 -9.99
CA MET A 302 -3.24 -17.58 -9.19
C MET A 302 -2.52 -18.46 -8.19
N ALA A 303 -2.86 -18.29 -6.91
CA ALA A 303 -2.38 -19.09 -5.80
C ALA A 303 -3.40 -19.06 -4.65
N THR A 304 -3.08 -19.73 -3.56
CA THR A 304 -3.78 -19.74 -2.27
C THR A 304 -2.78 -19.51 -1.15
N GLY A 305 -3.27 -19.14 0.01
CA GLY A 305 -2.49 -18.99 1.23
C GLY A 305 -2.38 -17.54 1.72
N PRO A 306 -2.05 -17.34 2.98
CA PRO A 306 -2.06 -16.02 3.61
C PRO A 306 -1.11 -15.02 2.94
N GLU A 307 -0.06 -15.52 2.31
CA GLU A 307 0.86 -14.69 1.53
C GLU A 307 0.21 -14.16 0.24
N GLN A 308 -0.64 -14.98 -0.40
CA GLN A 308 -1.42 -14.58 -1.56
C GLN A 308 -2.40 -13.46 -1.19
N LEU A 309 -3.10 -13.59 -0.07
CA LEU A 309 -4.01 -12.56 0.42
C LEU A 309 -3.27 -11.25 0.71
N SER A 310 -2.11 -11.33 1.37
CA SER A 310 -1.29 -10.13 1.65
C SER A 310 -0.86 -9.43 0.37
N ARG A 311 -0.43 -10.17 -0.66
CA ARG A 311 -0.05 -9.63 -1.97
C ARG A 311 -1.24 -9.02 -2.71
N ALA A 312 -2.40 -9.68 -2.65
CA ALA A 312 -3.64 -9.16 -3.25
C ALA A 312 -4.06 -7.84 -2.62
N MET A 313 -4.09 -7.76 -1.29
CA MET A 313 -4.41 -6.54 -0.55
C MET A 313 -3.42 -5.41 -0.85
N GLU A 314 -2.13 -5.73 -0.95
CA GLU A 314 -1.10 -4.77 -1.29
C GLU A 314 -1.24 -4.24 -2.72
N LEU A 315 -1.52 -5.12 -3.70
CA LEU A 315 -1.79 -4.71 -5.08
C LEU A 315 -2.97 -3.75 -5.13
N LEU A 316 -4.08 -4.12 -4.46
CA LEU A 316 -5.27 -3.26 -4.40
C LEU A 316 -4.98 -1.92 -3.70
N ALA A 317 -4.16 -1.89 -2.66
CA ALA A 317 -3.76 -0.66 -1.98
C ALA A 317 -2.92 0.27 -2.87
N ARG A 318 -2.04 -0.31 -3.70
CA ARG A 318 -1.14 0.43 -4.61
C ARG A 318 -1.80 0.87 -5.91
N LEU A 319 -2.96 0.31 -6.27
CA LEU A 319 -3.64 0.57 -7.53
C LEU A 319 -4.23 1.99 -7.56
N LYS A 320 -3.85 2.79 -8.59
CA LYS A 320 -4.41 4.12 -8.85
C LYS A 320 -5.53 4.06 -9.88
N MET A 321 -6.45 5.01 -9.81
CA MET A 321 -7.47 5.25 -10.83
C MET A 321 -6.86 5.96 -12.07
N LYS A 322 -5.81 5.35 -12.62
CA LYS A 322 -5.12 5.84 -13.82
C LYS A 322 -4.70 4.64 -14.66
N THR A 323 -5.07 4.64 -15.93
CA THR A 323 -4.77 3.54 -16.86
C THR A 323 -3.31 3.55 -17.27
N ALA A 324 -2.65 2.40 -17.18
CA ALA A 324 -1.27 2.18 -17.61
C ALA A 324 -1.19 1.47 -18.97
N ALA A 325 -2.14 0.56 -19.27
CA ALA A 325 -2.15 -0.25 -20.49
C ALA A 325 -3.58 -0.55 -20.94
N SER A 326 -3.75 -1.12 -22.13
CA SER A 326 -5.04 -1.67 -22.56
C SER A 326 -5.29 -3.00 -21.86
N ILE A 327 -6.52 -3.22 -21.38
CA ILE A 327 -6.89 -4.48 -20.73
C ILE A 327 -6.82 -5.65 -21.73
N GLU A 328 -7.15 -5.40 -22.99
CA GLU A 328 -7.10 -6.37 -24.07
C GLU A 328 -5.67 -6.86 -24.31
N GLU A 329 -4.69 -5.94 -24.34
CA GLU A 329 -3.28 -6.29 -24.53
C GLU A 329 -2.74 -7.18 -23.41
N ILE A 330 -3.23 -6.98 -22.19
CA ILE A 330 -2.83 -7.79 -21.05
C ILE A 330 -3.49 -9.17 -21.10
N LEU A 331 -4.78 -9.23 -21.44
CA LEU A 331 -5.56 -10.46 -21.49
C LEU A 331 -5.13 -11.39 -22.63
N PHE A 332 -4.69 -10.85 -23.76
CA PHE A 332 -4.27 -11.64 -24.93
C PHE A 332 -2.86 -12.21 -24.80
N LYS A 333 -2.12 -11.90 -23.76
CA LYS A 333 -0.87 -12.59 -23.44
C LYS A 333 -1.19 -13.99 -22.93
N GLU A 334 -0.75 -15.02 -23.64
CA GLU A 334 -1.14 -16.44 -23.48
C GLU A 334 -0.95 -17.03 -22.08
N ASP A 335 -0.06 -16.48 -21.25
CA ASP A 335 0.29 -17.06 -19.94
C ASP A 335 -0.55 -16.59 -18.74
N VAL A 336 -1.50 -15.67 -18.95
CA VAL A 336 -2.25 -15.06 -17.83
C VAL A 336 -3.41 -15.92 -17.36
N MET A 337 -3.94 -16.81 -18.22
CA MET A 337 -5.15 -17.59 -17.93
C MET A 337 -4.93 -19.11 -18.11
N PRO A 338 -4.55 -19.81 -17.05
CA PRO A 338 -4.50 -21.28 -17.10
C PRO A 338 -5.90 -21.88 -17.31
N GLY A 339 -5.97 -23.04 -17.99
CA GLY A 339 -7.23 -23.73 -18.24
C GLY A 339 -8.03 -24.02 -16.95
N GLY A 340 -9.34 -23.97 -17.05
CA GLY A 340 -10.27 -24.17 -15.91
C GLY A 340 -10.49 -22.93 -15.04
N THR A 341 -10.06 -21.75 -15.51
CA THR A 341 -10.23 -20.46 -14.80
C THR A 341 -11.59 -19.85 -15.10
N GLY A 342 -12.28 -19.35 -14.07
CA GLY A 342 -13.40 -18.41 -14.20
C GLY A 342 -12.94 -16.98 -14.00
N CYS A 343 -13.61 -16.00 -14.61
CA CYS A 343 -13.26 -14.60 -14.48
C CYS A 343 -14.37 -13.78 -13.84
N ILE A 344 -14.00 -12.87 -12.95
CA ILE A 344 -14.85 -11.79 -12.46
C ILE A 344 -14.29 -10.47 -13.00
N TYR A 345 -15.02 -9.87 -13.93
CA TYR A 345 -14.62 -8.66 -14.61
C TYR A 345 -15.30 -7.45 -14.00
N SER A 346 -14.53 -6.58 -13.37
CA SER A 346 -15.02 -5.38 -12.69
C SER A 346 -14.86 -4.14 -13.56
N SER A 347 -15.96 -3.41 -13.78
CA SER A 347 -15.95 -2.16 -14.58
C SER A 347 -16.93 -1.13 -14.01
N CYS A 348 -16.76 0.14 -14.35
CA CYS A 348 -17.71 1.18 -13.95
C CYS A 348 -19.09 0.97 -14.57
N THR A 349 -19.14 0.75 -15.89
CA THR A 349 -20.37 0.49 -16.63
C THR A 349 -20.10 -0.55 -17.70
N LEU A 350 -21.13 -1.35 -18.03
CA LEU A 350 -21.06 -2.28 -19.14
C LEU A 350 -21.26 -1.55 -20.48
N ASN A 351 -20.39 -1.78 -21.44
CA ASN A 351 -20.40 -1.18 -22.76
C ASN A 351 -20.10 -2.22 -23.86
N LYS A 352 -20.06 -1.79 -25.14
CA LYS A 352 -19.75 -2.69 -26.27
C LYS A 352 -18.42 -3.42 -26.15
N LYS A 353 -17.40 -2.80 -25.53
CA LYS A 353 -16.09 -3.45 -25.30
C LYS A 353 -16.22 -4.63 -24.37
N ASN A 354 -17.01 -4.50 -23.30
CA ASN A 354 -17.26 -5.60 -22.39
C ASN A 354 -17.92 -6.80 -23.10
N THR A 355 -18.79 -6.54 -24.09
CA THR A 355 -19.39 -7.59 -24.92
C THR A 355 -18.32 -8.32 -25.76
N GLN A 356 -17.37 -7.58 -26.35
CA GLN A 356 -16.26 -8.16 -27.11
C GLN A 356 -15.35 -9.02 -26.22
N ILE A 357 -15.01 -8.53 -25.05
CA ILE A 357 -14.22 -9.29 -24.06
C ILE A 357 -14.98 -10.56 -23.62
N ALA A 358 -16.29 -10.44 -23.38
CA ALA A 358 -17.12 -11.60 -23.03
C ALA A 358 -17.14 -12.65 -24.16
N GLN A 359 -17.24 -12.24 -25.40
CA GLN A 359 -17.19 -13.14 -26.56
C GLN A 359 -15.83 -13.82 -26.68
N PHE A 360 -14.74 -13.06 -26.53
CA PHE A 360 -13.38 -13.62 -26.53
C PHE A 360 -13.19 -14.66 -25.44
N LEU A 361 -13.55 -14.36 -24.18
CA LEU A 361 -13.42 -15.29 -23.07
C LEU A 361 -14.27 -16.56 -23.26
N ARG A 362 -15.46 -16.43 -23.85
CA ARG A 362 -16.32 -17.56 -24.18
C ARG A 362 -15.74 -18.45 -25.28
N GLN A 363 -15.13 -17.88 -26.31
CA GLN A 363 -14.45 -18.65 -27.36
C GLN A 363 -13.33 -19.52 -26.78
N HIS A 364 -12.70 -19.07 -25.69
CA HIS A 364 -11.68 -19.81 -24.95
C HIS A 364 -12.28 -20.70 -23.81
N HIS A 365 -13.60 -20.90 -23.78
CA HIS A 365 -14.30 -21.66 -22.74
C HIS A 365 -14.09 -21.14 -21.31
N ILE A 366 -13.82 -19.84 -21.14
CA ILE A 366 -13.62 -19.19 -19.86
C ILE A 366 -14.94 -18.54 -19.41
N PRO A 367 -15.60 -19.03 -18.33
CA PRO A 367 -16.79 -18.40 -17.81
C PRO A 367 -16.45 -17.02 -17.23
N VAL A 368 -17.23 -16.00 -17.62
CA VAL A 368 -17.03 -14.63 -17.13
C VAL A 368 -18.33 -14.10 -16.52
N TYR A 369 -18.17 -13.46 -15.37
CA TYR A 369 -19.21 -12.69 -14.68
C TYR A 369 -18.75 -11.23 -14.60
N PHE A 370 -19.66 -10.33 -14.94
CA PHE A 370 -19.36 -8.89 -14.90
C PHE A 370 -19.89 -8.29 -13.59
N MET A 371 -19.06 -7.50 -12.96
CA MET A 371 -19.42 -6.63 -11.85
C MET A 371 -19.42 -5.18 -12.34
N ALA A 372 -20.60 -4.56 -12.35
CA ALA A 372 -20.77 -3.19 -12.80
C ALA A 372 -21.04 -2.26 -11.60
N ALA A 373 -20.30 -1.15 -11.54
CA ALA A 373 -20.51 -0.16 -10.47
C ALA A 373 -21.75 0.72 -10.73
N ARG A 374 -22.17 0.85 -11.98
CA ARG A 374 -23.40 1.59 -12.37
C ARG A 374 -24.27 0.78 -13.29
N VAL A 375 -25.58 1.01 -13.20
CA VAL A 375 -26.57 0.43 -14.11
C VAL A 375 -26.21 0.79 -15.56
N PRO A 376 -26.22 -0.20 -16.47
CA PRO A 376 -25.93 0.05 -17.88
C PRO A 376 -26.97 0.97 -18.51
N ARG A 377 -26.52 1.96 -19.30
CA ARG A 377 -27.42 2.91 -19.99
C ARG A 377 -28.13 2.34 -21.23
N ARG A 378 -27.72 1.16 -21.70
CA ARG A 378 -28.28 0.51 -22.90
C ARG A 378 -28.59 -0.93 -22.59
N SER A 379 -29.57 -1.50 -23.31
CA SER A 379 -29.86 -2.93 -23.24
C SER A 379 -28.61 -3.74 -23.57
N ILE A 380 -28.20 -4.59 -22.64
CA ILE A 380 -27.08 -5.49 -22.79
C ILE A 380 -27.60 -6.81 -23.36
N ASP A 381 -26.79 -7.49 -24.13
CA ASP A 381 -27.05 -8.84 -24.60
C ASP A 381 -27.40 -9.74 -23.40
N HIS A 382 -28.60 -10.33 -23.42
CA HIS A 382 -29.11 -11.23 -22.37
C HIS A 382 -28.19 -12.41 -22.07
N SER A 383 -27.20 -12.64 -22.91
CA SER A 383 -26.20 -13.68 -22.70
C SER A 383 -25.12 -13.31 -21.65
N ILE A 384 -24.98 -12.03 -21.26
CA ILE A 384 -23.96 -11.56 -20.31
C ILE A 384 -24.53 -11.66 -18.89
N LYS A 385 -23.90 -12.49 -18.06
CA LYS A 385 -24.21 -12.56 -16.64
C LYS A 385 -23.50 -11.39 -15.93
N PHE A 386 -24.26 -10.51 -15.30
CA PHE A 386 -23.71 -9.40 -14.52
C PHE A 386 -24.49 -9.20 -13.23
N PHE A 387 -23.87 -8.51 -12.29
CA PHE A 387 -24.46 -8.05 -11.04
C PHE A 387 -24.00 -6.62 -10.76
N LEU A 388 -24.81 -5.88 -10.03
CA LEU A 388 -24.51 -4.51 -9.65
C LEU A 388 -23.76 -4.47 -8.32
N LEU A 389 -22.86 -3.51 -8.20
CA LEU A 389 -22.12 -3.27 -6.97
C LEU A 389 -23.06 -3.03 -5.78
N ASP A 390 -24.12 -2.25 -5.98
CA ASP A 390 -25.12 -1.92 -4.94
C ASP A 390 -25.91 -3.15 -4.45
N GLU A 391 -26.09 -4.19 -5.27
CA GLU A 391 -26.73 -5.42 -4.84
C GLU A 391 -25.89 -6.19 -3.81
N ILE A 392 -24.56 -6.00 -3.85
CA ILE A 392 -23.63 -6.61 -2.91
C ILE A 392 -23.58 -5.79 -1.61
N PHE A 393 -23.65 -4.45 -1.71
CA PHE A 393 -23.67 -3.53 -0.58
C PHE A 393 -25.03 -3.42 0.11
N GLY A 394 -26.15 -3.54 -0.63
CA GLY A 394 -27.50 -3.31 -0.13
C GLY A 394 -27.91 -4.21 1.03
N GLY A 395 -27.33 -5.41 1.14
CA GLY A 395 -27.51 -6.26 2.31
C GLY A 395 -26.82 -5.77 3.59
N ALA A 396 -25.92 -4.80 3.50
CA ALA A 396 -25.17 -4.28 4.65
C ALA A 396 -25.77 -2.98 5.21
N LEU A 397 -26.52 -2.23 4.41
CA LEU A 397 -27.11 -0.94 4.84
C LEU A 397 -28.39 -1.13 5.63
N ASP A 398 -29.24 -2.11 5.30
CA ASP A 398 -30.48 -2.39 6.03
C ASP A 398 -30.23 -2.98 7.44
N SER A 399 -29.12 -3.70 7.64
CA SER A 399 -28.81 -4.28 8.97
C SER A 399 -28.31 -3.28 10.00
N ASN A 400 -27.88 -2.06 9.60
CA ASN A 400 -27.39 -1.03 10.50
C ASN A 400 -28.46 0.02 10.85
N GLN A 401 -29.52 0.19 10.04
CA GLN A 401 -30.63 1.09 10.39
C GLN A 401 -31.58 0.45 11.42
N ASP A 402 -31.75 -0.88 11.40
CA ASP A 402 -32.60 -1.58 12.40
C ASP A 402 -31.97 -1.70 13.80
N ARG A 403 -30.64 -1.53 13.93
CA ARG A 403 -29.98 -1.57 15.25
C ARG A 403 -29.98 -0.25 16.01
N THR A 404 -30.24 0.87 15.34
CA THR A 404 -30.32 2.19 15.98
C THR A 404 -31.74 2.56 16.42
N SER A 405 -32.77 1.88 15.93
CA SER A 405 -34.16 2.09 16.32
C SER A 405 -34.61 1.30 17.56
N THR A 406 -33.86 0.24 17.96
CA THR A 406 -34.20 -0.59 19.13
C THR A 406 -33.46 -0.22 20.42
N LEU A 407 -32.69 0.88 20.43
CA LEU A 407 -32.02 1.40 21.64
C LEU A 407 -32.64 2.69 22.20
N ASN A 408 -33.80 3.12 21.66
CA ASN A 408 -34.53 4.30 22.15
C ASN A 408 -36.02 3.97 22.47
N GLU A 409 -36.33 2.76 22.94
CA GLU A 409 -37.58 2.47 23.66
C GLU A 409 -37.28 1.92 25.06
#